data_f9de5731b553f19839e634e4c7779b31
#
_entry.id   f9de5731b553f19839e634e4c7779b31
#
_cell.length_a   1.000
_cell.length_b   1.000
_cell.length_c   1.000
_cell.angle_alpha   90.00
_cell.angle_beta   90.00
_cell.angle_gamma   90.00
#
_symmetry.space_group_name_H-M   'P 1'
#
loop_
_entity.id
_entity.type
_entity.pdbx_description
1 polymer ?
#
loop_
_entity_poly.entity_id
_entity_poly.type
_entity_poly.pdbx_seq_one_letter_code
_entity_poly.pdbx_strand_id
1 'polypeptide(L)'
;MLRGHDAEAVRAAERPLLEAGEPLMLRAAAALAERAAHHLRSVPFAPQVLVLAGAGANGGDGLHAAALLRREHSLDADAITTSLRRHEEGAAALEDAGGTLHPLAELDAERLEHLLGEADLVIDAILGLGGRPEIPAELEELLAAVREAGVPVLAADLPSFVDATTGRAAPGALPARETITFGAVKAGLLLPGGAELAGTVHLVDLGLEEHLPALPAVQRLEDADARALLPRPDRSSTKYSRGVIALAAGSEQFPGAAVLAVSGAARTGPGMVRCLAPQRVLDLVLAARPETVGHPVGPGRSGTRVLDDETLARTHAVVIGPGLPADDPRALIGVAMLAGEGKGPRRGVLDAGALGAITPAHRFGPDVVLTPHRGEAERLARRLEVDPDLSAPELARALAAATGATVLLKGAITLVAPGDGGPLRSQDDATSQLAAAGTGDVLAGVLGTLLAAGLPGPDAAALAALLHGRAGRLASGDGRHPLVALEVADSLPETIGSILADAQDLNRGAR
;
A
#
# COMPACT_ATOMS: atom_id res chain seq x y z
N MET A 1 -5.58 -5.99 -10.24
CA MET A 1 -4.82 -4.76 -9.88
C MET A 1 -5.82 -3.62 -9.73
N LEU A 2 -5.94 -3.08 -8.55
CA LEU A 2 -6.75 -1.86 -8.33
C LEU A 2 -6.11 -0.68 -9.09
N ARG A 3 -6.93 0.10 -9.78
CA ARG A 3 -6.51 1.22 -10.63
C ARG A 3 -7.10 2.51 -10.07
N GLY A 4 -6.27 3.32 -9.40
CA GLY A 4 -6.68 4.59 -8.83
C GLY A 4 -6.53 5.74 -9.83
N HIS A 5 -7.60 6.50 -10.03
CA HIS A 5 -7.65 7.64 -10.94
C HIS A 5 -7.79 8.97 -10.18
N ASP A 6 -7.25 10.04 -10.75
CA ASP A 6 -7.39 11.39 -10.20
C ASP A 6 -8.84 11.86 -10.26
N ALA A 7 -9.22 12.72 -9.33
CA ALA A 7 -10.58 13.27 -9.28
C ALA A 7 -11.04 13.94 -10.58
N GLU A 8 -10.14 14.59 -11.29
CA GLU A 8 -10.46 15.22 -12.59
C GLU A 8 -10.77 14.17 -13.66
N ALA A 9 -9.96 13.10 -13.73
CA ALA A 9 -10.18 12.00 -14.67
C ALA A 9 -11.52 11.28 -14.39
N VAL A 10 -11.88 11.09 -13.13
CA VAL A 10 -13.17 10.47 -12.76
C VAL A 10 -14.33 11.37 -13.18
N ARG A 11 -14.30 12.69 -12.85
CA ARG A 11 -15.34 13.64 -13.30
C ARG A 11 -15.46 13.72 -14.82
N ALA A 12 -14.34 13.65 -15.53
CA ALA A 12 -14.36 13.64 -16.99
C ALA A 12 -15.00 12.37 -17.54
N ALA A 13 -14.80 11.22 -16.88
CA ALA A 13 -15.41 9.95 -17.27
C ALA A 13 -16.90 9.87 -16.94
N GLU A 14 -17.37 10.53 -15.88
CA GLU A 14 -18.79 10.60 -15.51
C GLU A 14 -19.61 11.45 -16.49
N ARG A 15 -19.01 12.50 -17.03
CA ARG A 15 -19.73 13.51 -17.85
C ARG A 15 -20.52 12.93 -19.01
N PRO A 16 -19.99 12.03 -19.87
CA PRO A 16 -20.76 11.45 -20.97
C PRO A 16 -21.99 10.68 -20.51
N LEU A 17 -21.88 9.96 -19.39
CA LEU A 17 -22.98 9.17 -18.83
C LEU A 17 -24.06 10.08 -18.23
N LEU A 18 -23.68 11.14 -17.53
CA LEU A 18 -24.60 12.16 -17.02
C LEU A 18 -25.31 12.91 -18.14
N GLU A 19 -24.61 13.25 -19.22
CA GLU A 19 -25.20 13.88 -20.41
C GLU A 19 -26.16 12.93 -21.15
N ALA A 20 -25.93 11.62 -21.08
CA ALA A 20 -26.83 10.60 -21.59
C ALA A 20 -28.06 10.35 -20.68
N GLY A 21 -28.11 10.98 -19.50
CA GLY A 21 -29.20 10.80 -18.54
C GLY A 21 -29.13 9.54 -17.71
N GLU A 22 -27.95 8.89 -17.61
CA GLU A 22 -27.77 7.70 -16.79
C GLU A 22 -27.98 8.03 -15.29
N PRO A 23 -28.76 7.23 -14.55
CA PRO A 23 -29.09 7.52 -13.16
C PRO A 23 -27.97 7.08 -12.19
N LEU A 24 -26.77 7.65 -12.35
CA LEU A 24 -25.56 7.23 -11.61
C LEU A 24 -25.77 7.32 -10.10
N MET A 25 -26.40 8.39 -9.59
CA MET A 25 -26.70 8.58 -8.17
C MET A 25 -27.58 7.46 -7.61
N LEU A 26 -28.65 7.10 -8.31
CA LEU A 26 -29.56 6.05 -7.82
C LEU A 26 -28.89 4.68 -7.82
N ARG A 27 -28.00 4.41 -8.81
CA ARG A 27 -27.20 3.18 -8.84
C ARG A 27 -26.16 3.14 -7.70
N ALA A 28 -25.51 4.27 -7.42
CA ALA A 28 -24.61 4.43 -6.28
C ALA A 28 -25.34 4.22 -4.94
N ALA A 29 -26.48 4.88 -4.76
CA ALA A 29 -27.30 4.77 -3.55
C ALA A 29 -27.81 3.34 -3.32
N ALA A 30 -28.23 2.64 -4.38
CA ALA A 30 -28.69 1.24 -4.28
C ALA A 30 -27.56 0.31 -3.81
N ALA A 31 -26.35 0.46 -4.38
CA ALA A 31 -25.19 -0.33 -3.97
C ALA A 31 -24.76 -0.02 -2.52
N LEU A 32 -24.81 1.26 -2.12
CA LEU A 32 -24.53 1.68 -0.75
C LEU A 32 -25.54 1.08 0.24
N ALA A 33 -26.84 1.11 -0.07
CA ALA A 33 -27.89 0.52 0.74
C ALA A 33 -27.73 -1.01 0.87
N GLU A 34 -27.45 -1.71 -0.23
CA GLU A 34 -27.22 -3.15 -0.21
C GLU A 34 -26.01 -3.51 0.68
N ARG A 35 -24.95 -2.73 0.58
CA ARG A 35 -23.74 -2.96 1.37
C ARG A 35 -23.95 -2.68 2.85
N ALA A 36 -24.65 -1.60 3.20
CA ALA A 36 -25.03 -1.29 4.57
C ALA A 36 -25.93 -2.40 5.17
N ALA A 37 -26.96 -2.85 4.42
CA ALA A 37 -27.80 -3.96 4.83
C ALA A 37 -27.00 -5.26 5.01
N HIS A 38 -25.98 -5.52 4.18
CA HIS A 38 -25.12 -6.68 4.35
C HIS A 38 -24.37 -6.65 5.69
N HIS A 39 -23.84 -5.51 6.10
CA HIS A 39 -23.16 -5.35 7.40
C HIS A 39 -24.09 -5.58 8.59
N LEU A 40 -25.36 -5.27 8.45
CA LEU A 40 -26.34 -5.36 9.52
C LEU A 40 -27.08 -6.69 9.61
N ARG A 41 -26.84 -7.63 8.69
CA ARG A 41 -27.51 -8.96 8.67
C ARG A 41 -27.33 -9.77 9.96
N SER A 42 -26.25 -9.57 10.68
CA SER A 42 -25.95 -10.28 11.93
C SER A 42 -26.30 -9.49 13.19
N VAL A 43 -26.78 -8.24 13.04
CA VAL A 43 -27.20 -7.40 14.18
C VAL A 43 -28.62 -7.83 14.56
N PRO A 44 -28.87 -8.30 15.81
CA PRO A 44 -30.19 -8.67 16.26
C PRO A 44 -31.02 -7.39 16.56
N PHE A 45 -32.35 -7.48 16.33
CA PHE A 45 -33.33 -6.47 16.72
C PHE A 45 -33.25 -5.09 16.01
N ALA A 46 -34.01 -4.93 14.90
CA ALA A 46 -34.28 -3.66 14.22
C ALA A 46 -33.03 -2.70 14.17
N PRO A 47 -31.97 -3.08 13.44
CA PRO A 47 -30.76 -2.27 13.40
C PRO A 47 -31.01 -0.90 12.80
N GLN A 48 -30.34 0.13 13.34
CA GLN A 48 -30.48 1.51 12.93
C GLN A 48 -29.26 2.04 12.18
N VAL A 49 -29.50 2.76 11.10
CA VAL A 49 -28.51 3.44 10.29
C VAL A 49 -28.62 4.93 10.45
N LEU A 50 -27.51 5.61 10.73
CA LEU A 50 -27.45 7.05 10.78
C LEU A 50 -26.58 7.58 9.63
N VAL A 51 -27.16 8.36 8.74
CA VAL A 51 -26.46 8.96 7.60
C VAL A 51 -25.98 10.36 7.95
N LEU A 52 -24.71 10.66 7.76
CA LEU A 52 -24.17 12.02 7.82
C LEU A 52 -24.22 12.59 6.40
N ALA A 53 -25.23 13.40 6.10
CA ALA A 53 -25.47 13.88 4.74
C ALA A 53 -24.95 15.29 4.52
N GLY A 54 -24.05 15.44 3.55
CA GLY A 54 -23.58 16.74 3.05
C GLY A 54 -24.56 17.40 2.09
N ALA A 55 -24.22 18.61 1.65
CA ALA A 55 -25.05 19.41 0.73
C ALA A 55 -25.01 18.97 -0.73
N GLY A 56 -24.02 18.17 -1.13
CA GLY A 56 -23.73 17.81 -2.52
C GLY A 56 -24.29 16.47 -2.96
N ALA A 57 -23.80 16.00 -4.09
CA ALA A 57 -24.18 14.70 -4.68
C ALA A 57 -23.95 13.53 -3.72
N ASN A 58 -22.83 13.53 -2.99
CA ASN A 58 -22.52 12.47 -2.01
C ASN A 58 -23.57 12.39 -0.89
N GLY A 59 -24.03 13.56 -0.39
CA GLY A 59 -25.18 13.62 0.53
C GLY A 59 -26.45 13.07 -0.10
N GLY A 60 -26.67 13.33 -1.38
CA GLY A 60 -27.77 12.76 -2.15
C GLY A 60 -27.70 11.23 -2.22
N ASP A 61 -26.50 10.65 -2.50
CA ASP A 61 -26.27 9.21 -2.50
C ASP A 61 -26.62 8.59 -1.14
N GLY A 62 -26.18 9.22 -0.04
CA GLY A 62 -26.48 8.78 1.32
C GLY A 62 -27.98 8.85 1.67
N LEU A 63 -28.66 9.96 1.33
CA LEU A 63 -30.09 10.13 1.60
C LEU A 63 -30.96 9.15 0.80
N HIS A 64 -30.66 8.94 -0.48
CA HIS A 64 -31.34 7.93 -1.28
C HIS A 64 -31.07 6.52 -0.76
N ALA A 65 -29.83 6.23 -0.31
CA ALA A 65 -29.51 4.95 0.32
C ALA A 65 -30.32 4.73 1.61
N ALA A 66 -30.48 5.73 2.46
CA ALA A 66 -31.32 5.68 3.66
C ALA A 66 -32.79 5.37 3.31
N ALA A 67 -33.33 6.03 2.27
CA ALA A 67 -34.68 5.74 1.78
C ALA A 67 -34.83 4.29 1.31
N LEU A 68 -33.83 3.74 0.58
CA LEU A 68 -33.83 2.35 0.11
C LEU A 68 -33.70 1.36 1.27
N LEU A 69 -32.89 1.64 2.27
CA LEU A 69 -32.77 0.82 3.48
C LEU A 69 -34.13 0.63 4.16
N ARG A 70 -34.93 1.70 4.27
CA ARG A 70 -36.26 1.64 4.85
C ARG A 70 -37.25 0.89 3.96
N ARG A 71 -37.28 1.19 2.66
CA ARG A 71 -38.28 0.64 1.72
C ARG A 71 -38.03 -0.82 1.35
N GLU A 72 -36.77 -1.19 1.12
CA GLU A 72 -36.43 -2.48 0.51
C GLU A 72 -35.82 -3.47 1.50
N HIS A 73 -35.11 -2.94 2.53
CA HIS A 73 -34.39 -3.77 3.51
C HIS A 73 -35.10 -3.84 4.86
N SER A 74 -36.14 -3.06 5.09
CA SER A 74 -36.90 -2.98 6.36
C SER A 74 -35.98 -2.61 7.54
N LEU A 75 -34.99 -1.74 7.30
CA LEU A 75 -34.05 -1.20 8.28
C LEU A 75 -34.45 0.24 8.62
N ASP A 76 -34.35 0.61 9.89
CA ASP A 76 -34.51 1.99 10.26
C ASP A 76 -33.29 2.81 9.85
N ALA A 77 -33.53 3.96 9.20
CA ALA A 77 -32.49 4.84 8.73
C ALA A 77 -32.93 6.29 8.82
N ASP A 78 -32.14 7.11 9.52
CA ASP A 78 -32.32 8.55 9.68
C ASP A 78 -31.07 9.29 9.21
N ALA A 79 -31.15 10.60 9.05
CA ALA A 79 -29.98 11.36 8.58
C ALA A 79 -29.75 12.63 9.38
N ILE A 80 -28.48 12.93 9.68
CA ILE A 80 -28.03 14.26 10.13
C ILE A 80 -27.62 15.03 8.88
N THR A 81 -28.28 16.17 8.60
CA THR A 81 -27.87 17.09 7.54
C THR A 81 -26.84 18.09 8.09
N THR A 82 -25.64 18.08 7.49
CA THR A 82 -24.48 18.83 7.99
C THR A 82 -24.47 20.30 7.56
N SER A 83 -25.42 20.74 6.75
CA SER A 83 -25.60 22.14 6.35
C SER A 83 -27.08 22.48 6.10
N LEU A 84 -27.39 23.79 6.01
CA LEU A 84 -28.72 24.27 5.64
C LEU A 84 -29.12 23.92 4.21
N ARG A 85 -28.15 23.79 3.31
CA ARG A 85 -28.37 23.23 1.97
C ARG A 85 -28.29 21.73 2.06
N ARG A 86 -29.20 21.06 1.35
CA ARG A 86 -29.26 19.59 1.26
C ARG A 86 -29.65 19.17 -0.16
N HIS A 87 -29.49 17.91 -0.46
CA HIS A 87 -29.99 17.34 -1.71
C HIS A 87 -31.50 17.13 -1.57
N GLU A 88 -32.31 18.02 -2.16
CA GLU A 88 -33.77 18.07 -1.92
C GLU A 88 -34.50 16.79 -2.32
N GLU A 89 -34.13 16.19 -3.49
CA GLU A 89 -34.76 14.94 -3.95
C GLU A 89 -34.46 13.77 -3.01
N GLY A 90 -33.20 13.66 -2.53
CA GLY A 90 -32.81 12.63 -1.58
C GLY A 90 -33.48 12.83 -0.21
N ALA A 91 -33.58 14.09 0.24
CA ALA A 91 -34.27 14.43 1.48
C ALA A 91 -35.75 14.04 1.43
N ALA A 92 -36.45 14.43 0.36
CA ALA A 92 -37.84 14.05 0.14
C ALA A 92 -38.02 12.52 0.07
N ALA A 93 -37.11 11.81 -0.62
CA ALA A 93 -37.15 10.35 -0.72
C ALA A 93 -37.05 9.65 0.64
N LEU A 94 -36.20 10.16 1.55
CA LEU A 94 -36.06 9.67 2.92
C LEU A 94 -37.30 9.96 3.76
N GLU A 95 -37.82 11.20 3.73
CA GLU A 95 -39.04 11.58 4.45
C GLU A 95 -40.24 10.77 3.97
N ASP A 96 -40.41 10.55 2.66
CA ASP A 96 -41.45 9.69 2.06
C ASP A 96 -41.31 8.22 2.45
N ALA A 97 -40.12 7.77 2.78
CA ALA A 97 -39.84 6.43 3.32
C ALA A 97 -40.08 6.34 4.84
N GLY A 98 -40.50 7.42 5.49
CA GLY A 98 -40.73 7.51 6.93
C GLY A 98 -39.46 7.71 7.76
N GLY A 99 -38.36 8.12 7.14
CA GLY A 99 -37.13 8.50 7.86
C GLY A 99 -37.17 9.96 8.32
N THR A 100 -36.32 10.29 9.29
CA THR A 100 -36.24 11.61 9.91
C THR A 100 -34.94 12.30 9.48
N LEU A 101 -35.05 13.58 9.15
CA LEU A 101 -33.92 14.48 8.93
C LEU A 101 -33.68 15.29 10.22
N HIS A 102 -32.43 15.28 10.68
CA HIS A 102 -31.97 16.03 11.84
C HIS A 102 -30.97 17.10 11.38
N PRO A 103 -31.37 18.40 11.26
CA PRO A 103 -30.41 19.44 10.93
C PRO A 103 -29.36 19.58 12.08
N LEU A 104 -28.08 19.49 11.75
CA LEU A 104 -27.01 19.57 12.76
C LEU A 104 -27.10 20.85 13.61
N ALA A 105 -27.47 21.96 12.99
CA ALA A 105 -27.65 23.26 13.69
C ALA A 105 -28.77 23.27 14.76
N GLU A 106 -29.64 22.27 14.73
CA GLU A 106 -30.78 22.13 15.67
C GLU A 106 -30.54 21.03 16.73
N LEU A 107 -29.39 20.28 16.59
CA LEU A 107 -29.05 19.26 17.56
C LEU A 107 -28.22 19.82 18.71
N ASP A 108 -28.65 19.51 19.92
CA ASP A 108 -27.80 19.65 21.10
C ASP A 108 -26.95 18.38 21.34
N ALA A 109 -26.03 18.46 22.27
CA ALA A 109 -25.10 17.35 22.56
C ALA A 109 -25.85 16.11 23.06
N GLU A 110 -26.89 16.25 23.87
CA GLU A 110 -27.67 15.13 24.42
C GLU A 110 -28.42 14.38 23.30
N ARG A 111 -29.02 15.11 22.35
CA ARG A 111 -29.72 14.52 21.22
C ARG A 111 -28.77 13.85 20.24
N LEU A 112 -27.59 14.46 20.01
CA LEU A 112 -26.55 13.86 19.18
C LEU A 112 -26.03 12.54 19.79
N GLU A 113 -25.73 12.53 21.10
CA GLU A 113 -25.31 11.34 21.83
C GLU A 113 -26.37 10.24 21.77
N HIS A 114 -27.66 10.60 21.90
CA HIS A 114 -28.77 9.66 21.78
C HIS A 114 -28.85 9.03 20.39
N LEU A 115 -28.78 9.84 19.32
CA LEU A 115 -28.81 9.33 17.93
C LEU A 115 -27.64 8.37 17.63
N LEU A 116 -26.45 8.72 18.11
CA LEU A 116 -25.25 7.88 17.93
C LEU A 116 -25.32 6.61 18.78
N GLY A 117 -25.93 6.68 19.98
CA GLY A 117 -26.10 5.54 20.87
C GLY A 117 -27.12 4.52 20.37
N GLU A 118 -28.07 4.92 19.53
CA GLU A 118 -29.02 4.03 18.87
C GLU A 118 -28.51 3.46 17.54
N ALA A 119 -27.51 4.09 16.92
CA ALA A 119 -27.00 3.69 15.61
C ALA A 119 -26.09 2.45 15.68
N ASP A 120 -26.39 1.45 14.89
CA ASP A 120 -25.53 0.26 14.66
C ASP A 120 -24.53 0.48 13.52
N LEU A 121 -24.79 1.47 12.67
CA LEU A 121 -23.96 1.83 11.53
C LEU A 121 -24.11 3.32 11.21
N VAL A 122 -22.98 3.98 10.96
CA VAL A 122 -22.93 5.35 10.42
C VAL A 122 -22.53 5.27 8.94
N ILE A 123 -23.24 5.99 8.07
CA ILE A 123 -22.82 6.24 6.69
C ILE A 123 -22.26 7.65 6.59
N ASP A 124 -20.96 7.76 6.32
CA ASP A 124 -20.31 9.04 6.02
C ASP A 124 -20.54 9.40 4.55
N ALA A 125 -21.48 10.29 4.32
CA ALA A 125 -21.86 10.83 3.02
C ALA A 125 -21.74 12.37 2.99
N ILE A 126 -20.80 12.94 3.75
CA ILE A 126 -20.63 14.40 3.82
C ILE A 126 -20.00 14.92 2.54
N LEU A 127 -18.83 14.36 2.16
CA LEU A 127 -18.07 14.78 0.98
C LEU A 127 -17.54 13.58 0.18
N GLY A 128 -17.67 13.62 -1.15
CA GLY A 128 -17.07 12.69 -2.10
C GLY A 128 -15.92 13.36 -2.89
N LEU A 129 -15.90 13.23 -4.21
CA LEU A 129 -14.88 13.75 -5.15
C LEU A 129 -14.50 15.22 -4.96
N GLY A 130 -15.38 16.05 -4.37
CA GLY A 130 -15.14 17.47 -4.11
C GLY A 130 -14.50 17.76 -2.75
N GLY A 131 -14.19 16.73 -1.98
CA GLY A 131 -13.64 16.83 -0.65
C GLY A 131 -12.29 17.56 -0.59
N ARG A 132 -12.09 18.37 0.47
CA ARG A 132 -10.81 19.01 0.79
C ARG A 132 -10.33 18.48 2.15
N PRO A 133 -9.02 18.39 2.38
CA PRO A 133 -8.47 17.87 3.64
C PRO A 133 -8.52 18.92 4.77
N GLU A 134 -9.68 19.53 4.94
CA GLU A 134 -9.95 20.56 5.97
C GLU A 134 -11.37 20.35 6.52
N ILE A 135 -11.48 20.20 7.84
CA ILE A 135 -12.77 20.05 8.54
C ILE A 135 -13.24 21.43 8.96
N PRO A 136 -14.45 21.88 8.53
CA PRO A 136 -15.08 23.08 9.07
C PRO A 136 -15.32 22.95 10.58
N ALA A 137 -15.12 24.03 11.32
CA ALA A 137 -15.22 24.04 12.79
C ALA A 137 -16.58 23.52 13.30
N GLU A 138 -17.66 23.79 12.56
CA GLU A 138 -19.01 23.33 12.88
C GLU A 138 -19.20 21.81 12.80
N LEU A 139 -18.26 21.09 12.14
CA LEU A 139 -18.32 19.64 12.01
C LEU A 139 -17.35 18.90 12.96
N GLU A 140 -16.43 19.61 13.60
CA GLU A 140 -15.43 18.99 14.49
C GLU A 140 -16.08 18.22 15.64
N GLU A 141 -17.09 18.81 16.29
CA GLU A 141 -17.82 18.18 17.39
C GLU A 141 -18.60 16.95 16.93
N LEU A 142 -19.29 17.00 15.77
CA LEU A 142 -19.99 15.87 15.20
C LEU A 142 -19.04 14.70 14.94
N LEU A 143 -17.91 14.95 14.26
CA LEU A 143 -16.95 13.90 13.92
C LEU A 143 -16.25 13.34 15.18
N ALA A 144 -16.02 14.18 16.19
CA ALA A 144 -15.52 13.73 17.48
C ALA A 144 -16.49 12.78 18.18
N ALA A 145 -17.79 13.17 18.24
CA ALA A 145 -18.83 12.35 18.84
C ALA A 145 -18.99 10.99 18.13
N VAL A 146 -18.94 10.94 16.79
CA VAL A 146 -18.97 9.68 16.03
C VAL A 146 -17.79 8.77 16.40
N ARG A 147 -16.56 9.34 16.52
CA ARG A 147 -15.38 8.56 16.93
C ARG A 147 -15.50 8.04 18.35
N GLU A 148 -16.01 8.85 19.28
CA GLU A 148 -16.19 8.48 20.68
C GLU A 148 -17.26 7.41 20.86
N ALA A 149 -18.34 7.47 20.08
CA ALA A 149 -19.38 6.44 20.07
C ALA A 149 -18.87 5.07 19.58
N GLY A 150 -17.80 5.05 18.78
CA GLY A 150 -17.21 3.80 18.30
C GLY A 150 -18.09 3.01 17.34
N VAL A 151 -19.14 3.62 16.78
CA VAL A 151 -20.01 3.00 15.80
C VAL A 151 -19.26 2.74 14.50
N PRO A 152 -19.41 1.57 13.86
CA PRO A 152 -18.81 1.30 12.56
C PRO A 152 -19.24 2.32 11.51
N VAL A 153 -18.27 2.78 10.68
CA VAL A 153 -18.52 3.78 9.62
C VAL A 153 -18.36 3.11 8.25
N LEU A 154 -19.35 3.32 7.36
CA LEU A 154 -19.19 3.12 5.92
C LEU A 154 -19.00 4.49 5.25
N ALA A 155 -17.97 4.64 4.42
CA ALA A 155 -17.79 5.85 3.65
C ALA A 155 -18.46 5.71 2.27
N ALA A 156 -19.28 6.68 1.90
CA ALA A 156 -19.85 6.81 0.58
C ALA A 156 -18.83 7.53 -0.33
N ASP A 157 -18.36 6.88 -1.35
CA ASP A 157 -17.39 7.31 -2.34
C ASP A 157 -15.96 7.45 -1.80
N LEU A 158 -15.74 8.26 -0.77
CA LEU A 158 -14.50 8.45 -0.02
C LEU A 158 -14.82 8.73 1.46
N PRO A 159 -13.93 8.42 2.38
CA PRO A 159 -14.00 9.03 3.71
C PRO A 159 -13.98 10.56 3.57
N SER A 160 -14.92 11.24 4.20
CA SER A 160 -15.04 12.70 4.08
C SER A 160 -13.77 13.39 4.57
N PHE A 161 -13.42 14.51 3.95
CA PHE A 161 -12.20 15.30 4.22
C PHE A 161 -10.89 14.60 3.82
N VAL A 162 -10.97 13.63 2.89
CA VAL A 162 -9.84 13.07 2.16
C VAL A 162 -9.83 13.67 0.75
N ASP A 163 -8.65 14.12 0.30
CA ASP A 163 -8.47 14.57 -1.08
C ASP A 163 -8.42 13.36 -2.01
N ALA A 164 -9.33 13.32 -2.97
CA ALA A 164 -9.54 12.19 -3.87
C ALA A 164 -8.34 11.88 -4.80
N THR A 165 -7.48 12.86 -5.05
CA THR A 165 -6.30 12.73 -5.91
C THR A 165 -5.04 12.41 -5.12
N THR A 166 -4.80 13.13 -4.02
CA THR A 166 -3.53 13.07 -3.29
C THR A 166 -3.55 12.16 -2.06
N GLY A 167 -4.73 11.78 -1.57
CA GLY A 167 -4.90 11.03 -0.34
C GLY A 167 -4.69 11.86 0.93
N ARG A 168 -4.37 13.15 0.83
CA ARG A 168 -4.25 14.00 2.04
C ARG A 168 -5.56 13.98 2.81
N ALA A 169 -5.48 13.69 4.09
CA ALA A 169 -6.62 13.63 4.98
C ALA A 169 -6.55 14.74 6.03
N ALA A 170 -7.70 15.28 6.40
CA ALA A 170 -7.77 16.22 7.51
C ALA A 170 -7.54 15.47 8.84
N PRO A 171 -6.81 16.06 9.81
CA PRO A 171 -6.78 15.54 11.16
C PRO A 171 -8.20 15.48 11.72
N GLY A 172 -8.63 14.31 12.18
CA GLY A 172 -9.98 14.13 12.69
C GLY A 172 -11.02 13.63 11.68
N ALA A 173 -10.66 13.37 10.43
CA ALA A 173 -11.50 12.64 9.49
C ALA A 173 -11.84 11.23 10.04
N LEU A 174 -13.01 10.70 9.69
CA LEU A 174 -13.52 9.43 10.21
C LEU A 174 -12.81 8.25 9.52
N PRO A 175 -12.26 7.29 10.27
CA PRO A 175 -11.84 6.04 9.69
C PRO A 175 -13.07 5.20 9.34
N ALA A 176 -13.15 4.77 8.10
CA ALA A 176 -14.18 3.86 7.63
C ALA A 176 -13.77 2.40 7.84
N ARG A 177 -14.72 1.56 8.19
CA ARG A 177 -14.56 0.10 8.12
C ARG A 177 -14.47 -0.36 6.67
N GLU A 178 -15.23 0.30 5.79
CA GLU A 178 -15.29 0.04 4.37
C GLU A 178 -15.66 1.33 3.63
N THR A 179 -15.08 1.52 2.46
CA THR A 179 -15.42 2.60 1.53
C THR A 179 -16.08 2.01 0.29
N ILE A 180 -17.30 2.44 0.01
CA ILE A 180 -18.06 2.07 -1.19
C ILE A 180 -17.81 3.17 -2.22
N THR A 181 -16.89 2.93 -3.14
CA THR A 181 -16.49 3.93 -4.14
C THR A 181 -17.18 3.67 -5.47
N PHE A 182 -17.60 4.72 -6.16
CA PHE A 182 -18.49 4.64 -7.32
C PHE A 182 -17.76 4.89 -8.62
N GLY A 183 -17.98 4.03 -9.62
CA GLY A 183 -17.53 4.15 -10.99
C GLY A 183 -16.03 3.94 -11.22
N ALA A 184 -15.18 4.49 -10.35
CA ALA A 184 -13.74 4.30 -10.37
C ALA A 184 -13.15 4.42 -8.96
N VAL A 185 -12.07 3.68 -8.69
CA VAL A 185 -11.28 3.89 -7.47
C VAL A 185 -10.52 5.22 -7.61
N LYS A 186 -10.68 6.09 -6.62
CA LYS A 186 -9.96 7.36 -6.55
C LYS A 186 -8.52 7.12 -6.08
N ALA A 187 -7.57 7.80 -6.69
CA ALA A 187 -6.15 7.67 -6.35
C ALA A 187 -5.88 7.88 -4.86
N GLY A 188 -6.60 8.83 -4.26
CA GLY A 188 -6.49 9.14 -2.82
C GLY A 188 -6.82 7.97 -1.90
N LEU A 189 -7.68 7.03 -2.31
CA LEU A 189 -7.98 5.82 -1.53
C LEU A 189 -6.83 4.81 -1.48
N LEU A 190 -5.84 4.97 -2.35
CA LEU A 190 -4.68 4.09 -2.44
C LEU A 190 -3.38 4.75 -1.95
N LEU A 191 -3.42 6.05 -1.62
CA LEU A 191 -2.27 6.84 -1.18
C LEU A 191 -2.29 7.09 0.33
N PRO A 192 -1.13 7.42 0.95
CA PRO A 192 -1.06 7.73 2.38
C PRO A 192 -2.06 8.80 2.81
N GLY A 193 -2.64 8.61 3.97
CA GLY A 193 -3.73 9.40 4.54
C GLY A 193 -5.08 8.79 4.19
N GLY A 194 -5.47 8.77 2.92
CA GLY A 194 -6.74 8.19 2.51
C GLY A 194 -6.79 6.67 2.64
N ALA A 195 -5.70 5.98 2.32
CA ALA A 195 -5.63 4.52 2.44
C ALA A 195 -5.75 4.03 3.90
N GLU A 196 -5.22 4.80 4.85
CA GLU A 196 -5.34 4.48 6.28
C GLU A 196 -6.76 4.68 6.81
N LEU A 197 -7.56 5.54 6.16
CA LEU A 197 -8.94 5.84 6.56
C LEU A 197 -9.98 5.05 5.76
N ALA A 198 -9.63 4.55 4.57
CA ALA A 198 -10.59 3.95 3.66
C ALA A 198 -11.14 2.58 4.11
N GLY A 199 -10.42 1.87 4.98
CA GLY A 199 -10.75 0.47 5.27
C GLY A 199 -10.71 -0.40 4.01
N THR A 200 -11.64 -1.33 3.89
CA THR A 200 -11.76 -2.14 2.66
C THR A 200 -12.42 -1.32 1.56
N VAL A 201 -11.73 -1.14 0.44
CA VAL A 201 -12.28 -0.40 -0.71
C VAL A 201 -13.11 -1.34 -1.59
N HIS A 202 -14.39 -1.00 -1.78
CA HIS A 202 -15.33 -1.73 -2.63
C HIS A 202 -15.76 -0.87 -3.82
N LEU A 203 -15.35 -1.25 -5.03
CA LEU A 203 -15.72 -0.54 -6.24
C LEU A 203 -17.08 -0.98 -6.75
N VAL A 204 -17.98 -0.04 -6.93
CA VAL A 204 -19.26 -0.22 -7.63
C VAL A 204 -19.08 0.21 -9.08
N ASP A 205 -19.24 -0.71 -9.99
CA ASP A 205 -19.17 -0.42 -11.43
C ASP A 205 -20.38 0.39 -11.88
N LEU A 206 -20.12 1.58 -12.38
CA LEU A 206 -21.11 2.47 -13.01
C LEU A 206 -20.95 2.59 -14.53
N GLY A 207 -20.03 1.83 -15.14
CA GLY A 207 -19.77 1.86 -16.57
C GLY A 207 -18.80 2.94 -17.02
N LEU A 208 -17.89 3.41 -16.11
CA LEU A 208 -16.93 4.46 -16.42
C LEU A 208 -15.69 3.96 -17.16
N GLU A 209 -15.42 2.65 -17.22
CA GLU A 209 -14.14 2.09 -17.64
C GLU A 209 -13.70 2.56 -19.04
N GLU A 210 -14.63 2.62 -19.98
CA GLU A 210 -14.35 3.05 -21.37
C GLU A 210 -13.99 4.55 -21.49
N HIS A 211 -14.32 5.34 -20.48
CA HIS A 211 -14.10 6.79 -20.43
C HIS A 211 -12.90 7.19 -19.58
N LEU A 212 -12.35 6.24 -18.82
CA LEU A 212 -11.19 6.48 -17.95
C LEU A 212 -9.87 6.47 -18.75
N PRO A 213 -8.84 7.23 -18.32
CA PRO A 213 -7.51 7.14 -18.91
C PRO A 213 -6.96 5.72 -18.87
N ALA A 214 -6.30 5.28 -19.94
CA ALA A 214 -5.67 3.97 -20.03
C ALA A 214 -4.61 3.73 -18.94
N LEU A 215 -3.88 4.78 -18.54
CA LEU A 215 -2.92 4.75 -17.44
C LEU A 215 -3.54 5.40 -16.19
N PRO A 216 -3.67 4.67 -15.07
CA PRO A 216 -4.12 5.26 -13.81
C PRO A 216 -3.00 6.08 -13.17
N ALA A 217 -3.35 6.92 -12.20
CA ALA A 217 -2.37 7.67 -11.40
C ALA A 217 -1.61 6.76 -10.40
N VAL A 218 -2.34 5.78 -9.86
CA VAL A 218 -1.83 4.81 -8.85
C VAL A 218 -2.36 3.41 -9.17
N GLN A 219 -1.54 2.40 -8.88
CA GLN A 219 -1.92 0.99 -8.96
C GLN A 219 -1.62 0.27 -7.64
N ARG A 220 -2.45 -0.72 -7.28
CA ARG A 220 -2.20 -1.63 -6.16
C ARG A 220 -2.37 -3.08 -6.61
N LEU A 221 -1.40 -3.93 -6.25
CA LEU A 221 -1.49 -5.37 -6.54
C LEU A 221 -2.57 -6.01 -5.68
N GLU A 222 -3.32 -6.90 -6.31
CA GLU A 222 -4.25 -7.82 -5.66
C GLU A 222 -3.72 -9.26 -5.77
N ASP A 223 -4.38 -10.23 -5.14
CA ASP A 223 -3.96 -11.63 -5.12
C ASP A 223 -3.75 -12.23 -6.51
N ALA A 224 -4.65 -11.91 -7.46
CA ALA A 224 -4.53 -12.40 -8.82
C ALA A 224 -3.25 -11.90 -9.51
N ASP A 225 -2.88 -10.64 -9.27
CA ASP A 225 -1.66 -10.04 -9.82
C ASP A 225 -0.42 -10.64 -9.18
N ALA A 226 -0.41 -10.74 -7.84
CA ALA A 226 0.68 -11.36 -7.10
C ALA A 226 0.90 -12.80 -7.55
N ARG A 227 -0.17 -13.56 -7.77
CA ARG A 227 -0.12 -14.93 -8.29
C ARG A 227 0.44 -15.00 -9.70
N ALA A 228 0.13 -14.04 -10.56
CA ALA A 228 0.65 -13.97 -11.93
C ALA A 228 2.13 -13.56 -11.97
N LEU A 229 2.57 -12.70 -11.05
CA LEU A 229 3.95 -12.23 -10.96
C LEU A 229 4.89 -13.21 -10.26
N LEU A 230 4.39 -14.05 -9.34
CA LEU A 230 5.23 -14.97 -8.58
C LEU A 230 5.95 -15.97 -9.48
N PRO A 231 7.31 -16.05 -9.41
CA PRO A 231 8.08 -17.03 -10.16
C PRO A 231 7.72 -18.46 -9.75
N ARG A 232 7.33 -19.30 -10.69
CA ARG A 232 6.98 -20.70 -10.44
C ARG A 232 8.04 -21.62 -11.05
N PRO A 233 8.76 -22.40 -10.23
CA PRO A 233 9.64 -23.45 -10.76
C PRO A 233 8.84 -24.52 -11.49
N ASP A 234 9.36 -24.99 -12.60
CA ASP A 234 8.86 -26.14 -13.34
C ASP A 234 9.81 -27.34 -13.22
N ARG A 235 9.47 -28.45 -13.92
CA ARG A 235 10.28 -29.68 -13.88
C ARG A 235 11.68 -29.51 -14.52
N SER A 236 11.86 -28.51 -15.37
CA SER A 236 13.14 -28.21 -16.05
C SER A 236 13.99 -27.21 -15.27
N SER A 237 13.46 -26.65 -14.20
CA SER A 237 14.11 -25.59 -13.42
C SER A 237 15.40 -26.04 -12.79
N THR A 238 16.43 -25.23 -12.92
CA THR A 238 17.76 -25.42 -12.33
C THR A 238 18.07 -24.30 -11.34
N LYS A 239 19.11 -24.47 -10.52
CA LYS A 239 19.59 -23.40 -9.62
C LYS A 239 19.97 -22.11 -10.35
N TYR A 240 20.26 -22.15 -11.62
CA TYR A 240 20.59 -20.98 -12.43
C TYR A 240 19.34 -20.34 -13.05
N SER A 241 18.41 -21.13 -13.56
CA SER A 241 17.19 -20.61 -14.17
C SER A 241 16.21 -20.00 -13.14
N ARG A 242 16.31 -20.40 -11.87
CA ARG A 242 15.54 -19.81 -10.75
C ARG A 242 16.12 -18.48 -10.24
N GLY A 243 17.24 -18.02 -10.78
CA GLY A 243 17.93 -16.82 -10.37
C GLY A 243 19.02 -17.04 -9.33
N VAL A 244 20.15 -16.38 -9.54
CA VAL A 244 21.27 -16.31 -8.59
C VAL A 244 21.34 -14.89 -8.06
N ILE A 245 21.23 -14.73 -6.75
CA ILE A 245 21.33 -13.45 -6.06
C ILE A 245 22.65 -13.39 -5.29
N ALA A 246 23.31 -12.22 -5.32
CA ALA A 246 24.48 -11.94 -4.48
C ALA A 246 24.15 -10.78 -3.53
N LEU A 247 24.49 -10.95 -2.25
CA LEU A 247 24.26 -9.94 -1.20
C LEU A 247 25.62 -9.45 -0.68
N ALA A 248 25.88 -8.17 -0.82
CA ALA A 248 26.96 -7.44 -0.12
C ALA A 248 26.33 -6.79 1.13
N ALA A 249 26.36 -7.52 2.23
CA ALA A 249 25.63 -7.16 3.44
C ALA A 249 26.43 -7.50 4.70
N GLY A 250 26.09 -6.83 5.80
CA GLY A 250 26.71 -7.03 7.11
C GLY A 250 28.13 -6.48 7.22
N SER A 251 28.40 -5.90 8.37
CA SER A 251 29.73 -5.41 8.78
C SER A 251 30.06 -5.95 10.17
N GLU A 252 31.29 -5.68 10.64
CA GLU A 252 31.68 -6.01 12.03
C GLU A 252 30.75 -5.34 13.05
N GLN A 253 30.21 -4.16 12.74
CA GLN A 253 29.30 -3.42 13.61
C GLN A 253 27.85 -3.97 13.53
N PHE A 254 27.41 -4.39 12.34
CA PHE A 254 26.05 -4.86 12.10
C PHE A 254 26.02 -6.24 11.42
N PRO A 255 26.54 -7.29 12.09
CA PRO A 255 26.66 -8.61 11.47
C PRO A 255 25.29 -9.26 11.20
N GLY A 256 24.28 -8.98 12.05
CA GLY A 256 22.93 -9.54 11.95
C GLY A 256 22.19 -9.14 10.66
N ALA A 257 22.46 -7.97 10.09
CA ALA A 257 21.83 -7.51 8.87
C ALA A 257 22.06 -8.46 7.69
N ALA A 258 23.26 -9.07 7.58
CA ALA A 258 23.51 -10.10 6.58
C ALA A 258 22.67 -11.36 6.78
N VAL A 259 22.51 -11.80 8.04
CA VAL A 259 21.67 -12.97 8.36
C VAL A 259 20.23 -12.72 7.96
N LEU A 260 19.70 -11.54 8.25
CA LEU A 260 18.32 -11.14 7.95
C LEU A 260 18.09 -11.03 6.43
N ALA A 261 18.96 -10.31 5.71
CA ALA A 261 18.85 -10.16 4.26
C ALA A 261 19.00 -11.50 3.52
N VAL A 262 19.95 -12.34 3.92
CA VAL A 262 20.12 -13.70 3.36
C VAL A 262 18.89 -14.56 3.70
N SER A 263 18.32 -14.46 4.89
CA SER A 263 17.13 -15.22 5.26
C SER A 263 15.92 -14.80 4.42
N GLY A 264 15.69 -13.50 4.24
CA GLY A 264 14.64 -12.99 3.35
C GLY A 264 14.82 -13.51 1.92
N ALA A 265 16.06 -13.46 1.40
CA ALA A 265 16.36 -13.99 0.08
C ALA A 265 16.09 -15.51 -0.02
N ALA A 266 16.65 -16.31 0.87
CA ALA A 266 16.56 -17.77 0.81
C ALA A 266 15.11 -18.26 0.93
N ARG A 267 14.33 -17.62 1.79
CA ARG A 267 12.92 -18.00 2.04
C ARG A 267 11.97 -17.55 0.91
N THR A 268 12.40 -16.66 0.02
CA THR A 268 11.66 -16.28 -1.19
C THR A 268 11.87 -17.27 -2.36
N GLY A 269 12.86 -18.16 -2.27
CA GLY A 269 13.02 -19.30 -3.18
C GLY A 269 13.90 -19.06 -4.41
N PRO A 270 15.06 -18.39 -4.30
CA PRO A 270 16.03 -18.27 -5.38
C PRO A 270 16.67 -19.63 -5.71
N GLY A 271 17.36 -19.71 -6.84
CA GLY A 271 18.14 -20.89 -7.15
C GLY A 271 19.46 -20.98 -6.37
N MET A 272 20.05 -19.82 -6.01
CA MET A 272 21.28 -19.73 -5.23
C MET A 272 21.40 -18.37 -4.57
N VAL A 273 21.83 -18.38 -3.32
CA VAL A 273 22.20 -17.18 -2.56
C VAL A 273 23.70 -17.14 -2.35
N ARG A 274 24.34 -16.04 -2.70
CA ARG A 274 25.74 -15.72 -2.41
C ARG A 274 25.80 -14.58 -1.40
N CYS A 275 26.70 -14.69 -0.42
CA CYS A 275 26.90 -13.61 0.57
C CYS A 275 28.37 -13.17 0.56
N LEU A 276 28.59 -11.87 0.37
CA LEU A 276 29.89 -11.21 0.36
C LEU A 276 30.04 -10.39 1.64
N ALA A 277 30.72 -10.94 2.64
CA ALA A 277 30.86 -10.32 3.96
C ALA A 277 32.21 -10.69 4.62
N PRO A 278 32.62 -9.97 5.69
CA PRO A 278 33.74 -10.41 6.53
C PRO A 278 33.52 -11.86 7.03
N GLN A 279 34.62 -12.59 7.26
CA GLN A 279 34.55 -14.02 7.66
C GLN A 279 33.65 -14.23 8.88
N ARG A 280 33.80 -13.42 9.93
CA ARG A 280 32.94 -13.49 11.14
C ARG A 280 31.45 -13.35 10.83
N VAL A 281 31.08 -12.51 9.86
CA VAL A 281 29.67 -12.35 9.44
C VAL A 281 29.21 -13.58 8.66
N LEU A 282 30.08 -14.13 7.78
CA LEU A 282 29.79 -15.36 7.05
C LEU A 282 29.57 -16.56 8.00
N ASP A 283 30.34 -16.66 9.07
CA ASP A 283 30.18 -17.75 10.05
C ASP A 283 28.76 -17.71 10.67
N LEU A 284 28.24 -16.50 10.97
CA LEU A 284 26.85 -16.36 11.46
C LEU A 284 25.82 -16.67 10.38
N VAL A 285 26.04 -16.21 9.15
CA VAL A 285 25.14 -16.50 8.03
C VAL A 285 25.08 -18.00 7.76
N LEU A 286 26.23 -18.70 7.70
CA LEU A 286 26.27 -20.13 7.43
C LEU A 286 25.70 -20.96 8.60
N ALA A 287 25.82 -20.46 9.83
CA ALA A 287 25.15 -21.11 10.98
C ALA A 287 23.63 -21.03 10.89
N ALA A 288 23.08 -19.93 10.37
CA ALA A 288 21.63 -19.72 10.22
C ALA A 288 21.08 -20.28 8.90
N ARG A 289 21.85 -20.17 7.80
CA ARG A 289 21.46 -20.54 6.42
C ARG A 289 22.60 -21.27 5.72
N PRO A 290 22.84 -22.55 6.03
CA PRO A 290 23.97 -23.34 5.51
C PRO A 290 23.94 -23.54 3.98
N GLU A 291 22.78 -23.33 3.35
CA GLU A 291 22.60 -23.37 1.90
C GLU A 291 23.23 -22.17 1.16
N THR A 292 23.74 -21.17 1.88
CA THR A 292 24.34 -19.94 1.32
C THR A 292 25.79 -20.22 0.88
N VAL A 293 26.18 -19.64 -0.26
CA VAL A 293 27.58 -19.65 -0.72
C VAL A 293 28.30 -18.39 -0.18
N GLY A 294 29.19 -18.58 0.79
CA GLY A 294 29.95 -17.49 1.41
C GLY A 294 31.18 -17.07 0.58
N HIS A 295 31.36 -15.77 0.38
CA HIS A 295 32.53 -15.16 -0.25
C HIS A 295 33.17 -14.20 0.75
N PRO A 296 34.30 -14.55 1.41
CA PRO A 296 34.92 -13.69 2.41
C PRO A 296 35.56 -12.46 1.79
N VAL A 297 35.23 -11.31 2.35
CA VAL A 297 35.86 -10.02 2.07
C VAL A 297 36.64 -9.56 3.29
N GLY A 298 37.87 -9.05 3.11
CA GLY A 298 38.72 -8.67 4.25
C GLY A 298 39.57 -7.44 4.02
N PRO A 299 40.09 -6.81 5.08
CA PRO A 299 41.02 -5.72 4.97
C PRO A 299 42.33 -6.20 4.29
N GLY A 300 42.77 -5.49 3.26
CA GLY A 300 43.98 -5.81 2.51
C GLY A 300 43.79 -6.47 1.13
N ARG A 301 42.61 -6.91 0.78
CA ARG A 301 42.28 -7.21 -0.62
C ARG A 301 41.88 -5.89 -1.30
N SER A 302 42.62 -5.45 -2.31
CA SER A 302 42.33 -4.22 -3.05
C SER A 302 40.87 -4.20 -3.44
N GLY A 303 40.15 -3.06 -3.24
CA GLY A 303 38.70 -2.92 -3.41
C GLY A 303 38.15 -3.45 -4.75
N THR A 304 38.99 -3.63 -5.76
CA THR A 304 38.68 -4.22 -7.06
C THR A 304 38.33 -5.71 -7.04
N ARG A 305 38.54 -6.43 -5.94
CA ARG A 305 38.21 -7.87 -5.81
C ARG A 305 36.97 -8.14 -4.94
N VAL A 306 36.33 -7.11 -4.41
CA VAL A 306 35.17 -7.26 -3.51
C VAL A 306 33.92 -7.67 -4.26
N LEU A 307 33.79 -7.20 -5.51
CA LEU A 307 32.73 -7.54 -6.45
C LEU A 307 33.40 -7.89 -7.79
N ASP A 308 34.25 -8.93 -7.81
CA ASP A 308 35.02 -9.31 -8.98
C ASP A 308 34.18 -10.14 -10.00
N ASP A 309 34.69 -10.20 -11.23
CA ASP A 309 34.02 -10.89 -12.35
C ASP A 309 33.74 -12.38 -12.03
N GLU A 310 34.56 -13.05 -11.21
CA GLU A 310 34.37 -14.45 -10.83
C GLU A 310 33.22 -14.60 -9.83
N THR A 311 33.18 -13.76 -8.79
CA THR A 311 32.12 -13.77 -7.76
C THR A 311 30.77 -13.38 -8.35
N LEU A 312 30.76 -12.41 -9.28
CA LEU A 312 29.53 -11.96 -9.96
C LEU A 312 29.19 -12.78 -11.20
N ALA A 313 30.05 -13.70 -11.61
CA ALA A 313 29.75 -14.59 -12.73
C ALA A 313 28.45 -15.35 -12.50
N ARG A 314 27.52 -15.25 -13.47
CA ARG A 314 26.19 -15.84 -13.40
C ARG A 314 25.31 -15.33 -12.25
N THR A 315 25.63 -14.15 -11.69
CA THR A 315 24.72 -13.43 -10.76
C THR A 315 23.72 -12.63 -11.59
N HIS A 316 22.43 -12.75 -11.26
CA HIS A 316 21.34 -12.11 -11.99
C HIS A 316 20.93 -10.78 -11.35
N ALA A 317 21.01 -10.68 -10.03
CA ALA A 317 20.76 -9.45 -9.28
C ALA A 317 21.64 -9.37 -8.03
N VAL A 318 21.88 -8.14 -7.56
CA VAL A 318 22.65 -7.88 -6.34
C VAL A 318 21.84 -7.10 -5.31
N VAL A 319 22.06 -7.36 -4.03
CA VAL A 319 21.59 -6.54 -2.91
C VAL A 319 22.80 -5.93 -2.23
N ILE A 320 22.81 -4.62 -2.07
CA ILE A 320 23.93 -3.89 -1.50
C ILE A 320 23.41 -2.93 -0.44
N GLY A 321 24.03 -2.97 0.75
CA GLY A 321 23.77 -1.96 1.75
C GLY A 321 23.28 -2.42 3.11
N PRO A 322 22.48 -3.50 3.27
CA PRO A 322 22.06 -3.96 4.58
C PRO A 322 23.24 -4.11 5.54
N GLY A 323 23.24 -3.33 6.63
CA GLY A 323 24.32 -3.34 7.63
C GLY A 323 25.69 -2.84 7.17
N LEU A 324 25.78 -2.11 6.05
CA LEU A 324 27.00 -1.45 5.59
C LEU A 324 27.01 0.03 5.98
N PRO A 325 28.15 0.59 6.39
CA PRO A 325 28.34 2.04 6.37
C PRO A 325 28.41 2.58 4.93
N ALA A 326 28.16 3.89 4.74
CA ALA A 326 28.12 4.51 3.42
C ALA A 326 29.50 4.55 2.71
N ASP A 327 30.56 4.52 3.46
CA ASP A 327 31.97 4.54 3.00
C ASP A 327 32.55 3.11 2.85
N ASP A 328 31.75 2.07 3.08
CA ASP A 328 32.20 0.69 2.84
C ASP A 328 32.52 0.50 1.34
N PRO A 329 33.70 -0.05 1.01
CA PRO A 329 34.08 -0.30 -0.39
C PRO A 329 33.06 -1.11 -1.18
N ARG A 330 32.31 -2.02 -0.54
CA ARG A 330 31.24 -2.80 -1.18
C ARG A 330 30.06 -1.92 -1.60
N ALA A 331 29.73 -0.90 -0.76
CA ALA A 331 28.68 0.06 -1.09
C ALA A 331 29.10 0.95 -2.27
N LEU A 332 30.31 1.52 -2.22
CA LEU A 332 30.84 2.41 -3.26
C LEU A 332 30.96 1.69 -4.61
N ILE A 333 31.58 0.51 -4.64
CA ILE A 333 31.78 -0.28 -5.88
C ILE A 333 30.42 -0.76 -6.41
N GLY A 334 29.52 -1.18 -5.54
CA GLY A 334 28.21 -1.69 -5.95
C GLY A 334 27.33 -0.62 -6.54
N VAL A 335 27.32 0.60 -5.97
CA VAL A 335 26.60 1.75 -6.53
C VAL A 335 27.15 2.11 -7.91
N ALA A 336 28.48 2.23 -8.06
CA ALA A 336 29.13 2.51 -9.35
C ALA A 336 28.82 1.40 -10.40
N MET A 337 28.88 0.14 -10.01
CA MET A 337 28.55 -1.01 -10.88
C MET A 337 27.11 -0.92 -11.38
N LEU A 338 26.14 -0.70 -10.50
CA LEU A 338 24.72 -0.59 -10.86
C LEU A 338 24.44 0.67 -11.70
N ALA A 339 25.21 1.74 -11.52
CA ALA A 339 25.17 2.94 -12.34
C ALA A 339 25.80 2.78 -13.74
N GLY A 340 26.38 1.62 -14.03
CA GLY A 340 26.93 1.33 -15.34
C GLY A 340 28.44 1.32 -15.44
N GLU A 341 29.14 1.55 -14.34
CA GLU A 341 30.60 1.53 -14.29
C GLU A 341 31.11 0.09 -14.09
N GLY A 342 31.87 -0.40 -15.04
CA GLY A 342 32.42 -1.75 -14.98
C GLY A 342 31.47 -2.88 -15.43
N LYS A 343 31.84 -4.12 -15.09
CA LYS A 343 31.08 -5.33 -15.43
C LYS A 343 30.26 -5.80 -14.23
N GLY A 344 29.11 -6.41 -14.48
CA GLY A 344 28.24 -6.98 -13.46
C GLY A 344 26.76 -6.87 -13.80
N PRO A 345 25.88 -7.38 -12.94
CA PRO A 345 24.43 -7.27 -13.14
C PRO A 345 23.99 -5.81 -13.10
N ARG A 346 22.96 -5.50 -13.90
CA ARG A 346 22.33 -4.16 -13.96
C ARG A 346 21.02 -4.13 -13.20
N ARG A 347 20.72 -5.18 -12.47
CA ARG A 347 19.55 -5.35 -11.61
C ARG A 347 20.02 -5.43 -10.16
N GLY A 348 19.38 -4.71 -9.27
CA GLY A 348 19.77 -4.80 -7.87
C GLY A 348 19.00 -3.88 -6.95
N VAL A 349 19.29 -4.07 -5.67
CA VAL A 349 18.72 -3.29 -4.56
C VAL A 349 19.84 -2.47 -3.92
N LEU A 350 19.58 -1.19 -3.70
CA LEU A 350 20.40 -0.30 -2.89
C LEU A 350 19.61 0.09 -1.64
N ASP A 351 20.05 -0.39 -0.49
CA ASP A 351 19.41 -0.14 0.81
C ASP A 351 20.40 0.44 1.82
N ALA A 352 19.91 1.01 2.89
CA ALA A 352 20.69 1.46 4.04
C ALA A 352 21.97 2.24 3.65
N GLY A 353 23.16 1.74 4.00
CA GLY A 353 24.43 2.42 3.72
C GLY A 353 24.70 2.68 2.24
N ALA A 354 24.23 1.82 1.33
CA ALA A 354 24.42 2.04 -0.10
C ALA A 354 23.67 3.28 -0.61
N LEU A 355 22.54 3.64 -0.01
CA LEU A 355 21.84 4.91 -0.31
C LEU A 355 22.72 6.12 0.01
N GLY A 356 23.57 6.00 1.06
CA GLY A 356 24.55 7.02 1.44
C GLY A 356 25.67 7.23 0.43
N ALA A 357 25.99 6.24 -0.39
CA ALA A 357 27.02 6.28 -1.41
C ALA A 357 26.53 6.89 -2.75
N ILE A 358 25.23 7.10 -2.94
CA ILE A 358 24.67 7.68 -4.16
C ILE A 358 25.00 9.17 -4.24
N THR A 359 25.46 9.63 -5.42
CA THR A 359 25.79 11.03 -5.72
C THR A 359 24.96 11.52 -6.93
N PRO A 360 24.92 12.85 -7.20
CA PRO A 360 24.23 13.38 -8.38
C PRO A 360 24.75 12.88 -9.73
N ALA A 361 25.96 12.31 -9.77
CA ALA A 361 26.52 11.74 -11.00
C ALA A 361 25.96 10.37 -11.37
N HIS A 362 25.44 9.63 -10.38
CA HIS A 362 24.93 8.29 -10.63
C HIS A 362 23.57 8.31 -11.33
N ARG A 363 23.44 7.49 -12.36
CA ARG A 363 22.18 7.23 -13.06
C ARG A 363 21.97 5.72 -13.17
N PHE A 364 20.77 5.29 -12.90
CA PHE A 364 20.40 3.87 -12.88
C PHE A 364 19.33 3.58 -13.92
N GLY A 365 19.15 2.29 -14.23
CA GLY A 365 17.97 1.84 -14.93
C GLY A 365 16.83 1.48 -13.98
N PRO A 366 15.60 1.28 -14.49
CA PRO A 366 14.42 1.01 -13.67
C PRO A 366 14.47 -0.32 -12.91
N ASP A 367 15.37 -1.24 -13.29
CA ASP A 367 15.61 -2.51 -12.59
C ASP A 367 16.59 -2.40 -11.41
N VAL A 368 17.10 -1.19 -11.12
CA VAL A 368 17.76 -0.86 -9.86
C VAL A 368 16.70 -0.27 -8.93
N VAL A 369 16.55 -0.84 -7.74
CA VAL A 369 15.54 -0.39 -6.78
C VAL A 369 16.22 0.19 -5.54
N LEU A 370 15.90 1.44 -5.23
CA LEU A 370 16.27 2.10 -3.98
C LEU A 370 15.18 1.84 -2.95
N THR A 371 15.57 1.49 -1.71
CA THR A 371 14.60 1.12 -0.66
C THR A 371 14.68 2.02 0.58
N PRO A 372 14.60 3.35 0.46
CA PRO A 372 14.67 4.22 1.61
C PRO A 372 13.40 4.16 2.48
N HIS A 373 13.56 4.31 3.79
CA HIS A 373 12.49 4.85 4.64
C HIS A 373 12.46 6.38 4.55
N ARG A 374 11.43 7.05 5.09
CA ARG A 374 11.24 8.51 4.97
C ARG A 374 12.52 9.30 5.29
N GLY A 375 13.17 9.06 6.41
CA GLY A 375 14.38 9.80 6.79
C GLY A 375 15.60 9.54 5.90
N GLU A 376 15.73 8.34 5.30
CA GLU A 376 16.75 8.04 4.29
C GLU A 376 16.44 8.76 2.97
N ALA A 377 15.19 8.78 2.56
CA ALA A 377 14.72 9.49 1.37
C ALA A 377 14.98 10.98 1.45
N GLU A 378 14.73 11.63 2.60
CA GLU A 378 15.02 13.04 2.84
C GLU A 378 16.54 13.35 2.80
N ARG A 379 17.37 12.47 3.38
CA ARG A 379 18.84 12.62 3.29
C ARG A 379 19.33 12.47 1.86
N LEU A 380 18.78 11.51 1.12
CA LEU A 380 19.09 11.29 -0.29
C LEU A 380 18.64 12.50 -1.14
N ALA A 381 17.43 13.01 -0.89
CA ALA A 381 16.87 14.19 -1.56
C ALA A 381 17.78 15.42 -1.42
N ARG A 382 18.20 15.74 -0.19
CA ARG A 382 19.15 16.84 0.06
C ARG A 382 20.45 16.68 -0.73
N ARG A 383 20.97 15.44 -0.83
CA ARG A 383 22.20 15.16 -1.59
C ARG A 383 22.00 15.29 -3.10
N LEU A 384 20.82 14.97 -3.60
CA LEU A 384 20.45 15.02 -5.02
C LEU A 384 19.82 16.36 -5.42
N GLU A 385 19.82 17.35 -4.52
CA GLU A 385 19.21 18.67 -4.74
C GLU A 385 17.70 18.60 -5.07
N VAL A 386 17.01 17.60 -4.50
CA VAL A 386 15.57 17.44 -4.51
C VAL A 386 15.00 18.01 -3.21
N ASP A 387 13.81 18.61 -3.26
CA ASP A 387 13.13 19.12 -2.07
C ASP A 387 12.79 17.97 -1.10
N PRO A 388 13.35 17.95 0.11
CA PRO A 388 13.09 16.88 1.10
C PRO A 388 11.71 16.97 1.75
N ASP A 389 11.05 18.13 1.68
CA ASP A 389 9.78 18.38 2.38
C ASP A 389 8.55 18.01 1.52
N LEU A 390 8.76 17.49 0.31
CA LEU A 390 7.72 16.94 -0.54
C LEU A 390 6.90 15.86 0.18
N SER A 391 5.64 15.71 -0.17
CA SER A 391 4.82 14.59 0.28
C SER A 391 5.44 13.24 -0.12
N ALA A 392 5.07 12.16 0.56
CA ALA A 392 5.66 10.84 0.28
C ALA A 392 5.53 10.41 -1.20
N PRO A 393 4.36 10.56 -1.87
CA PRO A 393 4.23 10.26 -3.29
C PRO A 393 5.12 11.13 -4.19
N GLU A 394 5.18 12.44 -3.90
CA GLU A 394 6.00 13.38 -4.67
C GLU A 394 7.48 13.13 -4.48
N LEU A 395 7.93 12.87 -3.25
CA LEU A 395 9.32 12.57 -2.92
C LEU A 395 9.79 11.28 -3.62
N ALA A 396 8.97 10.22 -3.60
CA ALA A 396 9.29 8.97 -4.28
C ALA A 396 9.46 9.19 -5.79
N ARG A 397 8.55 9.93 -6.44
CA ARG A 397 8.63 10.29 -7.86
C ARG A 397 9.85 11.16 -8.18
N ALA A 398 10.10 12.17 -7.36
CA ALA A 398 11.23 13.09 -7.56
C ALA A 398 12.59 12.36 -7.44
N LEU A 399 12.74 11.46 -6.47
CA LEU A 399 13.93 10.62 -6.34
C LEU A 399 14.09 9.64 -7.50
N ALA A 400 12.99 9.03 -7.96
CA ALA A 400 13.01 8.15 -9.13
C ALA A 400 13.42 8.91 -10.40
N ALA A 401 12.87 10.10 -10.63
CA ALA A 401 13.24 10.97 -11.76
C ALA A 401 14.72 11.44 -11.67
N ALA A 402 15.18 11.82 -10.48
CA ALA A 402 16.55 12.28 -10.27
C ALA A 402 17.59 11.17 -10.47
N THR A 403 17.25 9.91 -10.23
CA THR A 403 18.19 8.78 -10.28
C THR A 403 18.00 7.86 -11.47
N GLY A 404 16.81 7.81 -12.07
CA GLY A 404 16.41 6.81 -13.06
C GLY A 404 16.10 5.43 -12.46
N ALA A 405 16.30 5.25 -11.16
CA ALA A 405 16.00 4.01 -10.44
C ALA A 405 14.52 3.94 -10.06
N THR A 406 14.01 2.75 -9.87
CA THR A 406 12.76 2.56 -9.14
C THR A 406 12.98 2.88 -7.66
N VAL A 407 12.08 3.62 -7.04
CA VAL A 407 12.15 3.97 -5.61
C VAL A 407 11.01 3.28 -4.87
N LEU A 408 11.34 2.36 -3.97
CA LEU A 408 10.43 1.78 -2.99
C LEU A 408 10.57 2.58 -1.70
N LEU A 409 9.67 3.53 -1.47
CA LEU A 409 9.61 4.33 -0.25
C LEU A 409 8.84 3.57 0.83
N LYS A 410 9.57 3.13 1.86
CA LYS A 410 8.99 2.36 3.00
C LYS A 410 8.12 3.27 3.86
N GLY A 411 6.92 2.80 4.22
CA GLY A 411 5.95 3.49 5.09
C GLY A 411 4.80 2.57 5.48
N ALA A 412 3.82 3.08 6.22
CA ALA A 412 2.58 2.36 6.51
C ALA A 412 1.90 1.92 5.20
N ILE A 413 1.82 2.85 4.26
CA ILE A 413 1.57 2.57 2.85
C ILE A 413 2.92 2.64 2.13
N THR A 414 3.40 1.52 1.64
CA THR A 414 4.64 1.47 0.85
C THR A 414 4.37 1.94 -0.57
N LEU A 415 5.18 2.91 -1.04
CA LEU A 415 5.06 3.48 -2.37
C LEU A 415 6.19 3.03 -3.28
N VAL A 416 5.87 2.68 -4.52
CA VAL A 416 6.86 2.34 -5.54
C VAL A 416 6.71 3.29 -6.71
N ALA A 417 7.71 4.15 -6.91
CA ALA A 417 7.80 5.06 -8.04
C ALA A 417 8.73 4.48 -9.10
N PRO A 418 8.23 4.13 -10.29
CA PRO A 418 9.05 3.63 -11.38
C PRO A 418 10.03 4.69 -11.90
N GLY A 419 11.27 4.28 -12.20
CA GLY A 419 12.29 5.18 -12.75
C GLY A 419 12.02 5.66 -14.17
N ASP A 420 11.14 4.99 -14.90
CA ASP A 420 10.69 5.34 -16.25
C ASP A 420 9.47 6.26 -16.28
N GLY A 421 8.95 6.70 -15.11
CA GLY A 421 7.83 7.64 -15.00
C GLY A 421 6.45 6.99 -15.12
N GLY A 422 6.33 5.69 -15.03
CA GLY A 422 5.06 4.96 -15.01
C GLY A 422 4.15 5.28 -13.82
N PRO A 423 2.96 4.67 -13.74
CA PRO A 423 2.03 4.83 -12.61
C PRO A 423 2.71 4.53 -11.27
N LEU A 424 2.43 5.33 -10.26
CA LEU A 424 2.85 5.03 -8.90
C LEU A 424 2.17 3.73 -8.44
N ARG A 425 2.88 2.90 -7.67
CA ARG A 425 2.25 1.73 -7.02
C ARG A 425 2.22 1.93 -5.52
N SER A 426 1.18 1.43 -4.89
CA SER A 426 1.03 1.44 -3.43
C SER A 426 0.70 0.04 -2.92
N GLN A 427 1.22 -0.31 -1.74
CA GLN A 427 0.88 -1.54 -1.03
C GLN A 427 0.58 -1.23 0.44
N ASP A 428 -0.54 -1.76 0.95
CA ASP A 428 -1.04 -1.55 2.31
C ASP A 428 -1.10 -2.83 3.14
N ASP A 429 -0.43 -3.89 2.64
CA ASP A 429 -0.42 -5.20 3.30
C ASP A 429 0.37 -5.22 4.62
N ALA A 430 1.10 -4.14 4.95
CA ALA A 430 1.95 -4.09 6.13
C ALA A 430 1.14 -4.02 7.45
N THR A 431 1.77 -4.44 8.53
CA THR A 431 1.32 -4.21 9.91
C THR A 431 2.28 -3.26 10.61
N SER A 432 1.79 -2.48 11.58
CA SER A 432 2.63 -1.61 12.41
C SER A 432 3.73 -2.37 13.18
N GLN A 433 3.57 -3.67 13.40
CA GLN A 433 4.58 -4.53 14.02
C GLN A 433 5.87 -4.65 13.18
N LEU A 434 5.80 -4.38 11.87
CA LEU A 434 6.97 -4.32 10.99
C LEU A 434 7.86 -3.09 11.25
N ALA A 435 7.45 -2.15 12.09
CA ALA A 435 8.29 -1.06 12.57
C ALA A 435 9.34 -1.54 13.59
N ALA A 436 9.98 -2.69 13.31
CA ALA A 436 11.00 -3.32 14.11
C ALA A 436 12.34 -3.35 13.34
N ALA A 437 13.45 -3.29 14.08
CA ALA A 437 14.79 -3.29 13.47
C ALA A 437 15.05 -4.60 12.67
N GLY A 438 15.61 -4.45 11.47
CA GLY A 438 16.01 -5.57 10.62
C GLY A 438 14.94 -6.09 9.66
N THR A 439 13.67 -5.66 9.77
CA THR A 439 12.61 -6.05 8.83
C THR A 439 12.88 -5.50 7.42
N GLY A 440 13.52 -4.33 7.30
CA GLY A 440 13.98 -3.77 6.03
C GLY A 440 15.08 -4.61 5.37
N ASP A 441 15.99 -5.21 6.15
CA ASP A 441 17.01 -6.13 5.61
C ASP A 441 16.35 -7.38 4.99
N VAL A 442 15.31 -7.92 5.63
CA VAL A 442 14.50 -9.03 5.07
C VAL A 442 13.85 -8.62 3.76
N LEU A 443 13.20 -7.43 3.71
CA LEU A 443 12.58 -6.88 2.50
C LEU A 443 13.60 -6.76 1.35
N ALA A 444 14.81 -6.26 1.63
CA ALA A 444 15.87 -6.15 0.64
C ALA A 444 16.24 -7.52 0.04
N GLY A 445 16.30 -8.57 0.86
CA GLY A 445 16.52 -9.94 0.42
C GLY A 445 15.41 -10.49 -0.46
N VAL A 446 14.14 -10.28 -0.07
CA VAL A 446 12.96 -10.66 -0.85
C VAL A 446 12.99 -10.00 -2.23
N LEU A 447 13.15 -8.68 -2.25
CA LEU A 447 13.18 -7.89 -3.48
C LEU A 447 14.32 -8.32 -4.42
N GLY A 448 15.53 -8.50 -3.88
CA GLY A 448 16.66 -8.96 -4.66
C GLY A 448 16.43 -10.33 -5.31
N THR A 449 15.70 -11.23 -4.63
CA THR A 449 15.33 -12.54 -5.18
C THR A 449 14.36 -12.42 -6.36
N LEU A 450 13.35 -11.57 -6.25
CA LEU A 450 12.39 -11.32 -7.33
C LEU A 450 13.05 -10.69 -8.55
N LEU A 451 13.99 -9.75 -8.35
CA LEU A 451 14.81 -9.19 -9.41
C LEU A 451 15.71 -10.27 -10.07
N ALA A 452 16.31 -11.16 -9.26
CA ALA A 452 17.13 -12.25 -9.77
C ALA A 452 16.33 -13.29 -10.58
N ALA A 453 15.04 -13.45 -10.26
CA ALA A 453 14.12 -14.28 -11.03
C ALA A 453 13.66 -13.62 -12.35
N GLY A 454 14.02 -12.37 -12.60
CA GLY A 454 13.79 -11.67 -13.87
C GLY A 454 12.62 -10.69 -13.87
N LEU A 455 11.95 -10.44 -12.74
CA LEU A 455 10.87 -9.45 -12.68
C LEU A 455 11.42 -8.04 -12.97
N PRO A 456 10.67 -7.20 -13.71
CA PRO A 456 10.98 -5.77 -13.81
C PRO A 456 11.02 -5.10 -12.43
N GLY A 457 11.87 -4.08 -12.28
CA GLY A 457 12.07 -3.40 -11.00
C GLY A 457 10.79 -2.97 -10.30
N PRO A 458 9.86 -2.24 -10.97
CA PRO A 458 8.61 -1.83 -10.36
C PRO A 458 7.71 -3.00 -9.92
N ASP A 459 7.65 -4.08 -10.70
CA ASP A 459 6.86 -5.27 -10.37
C ASP A 459 7.47 -6.02 -9.18
N ALA A 460 8.80 -6.21 -9.21
CA ALA A 460 9.53 -6.82 -8.11
C ALA A 460 9.37 -6.05 -6.80
N ALA A 461 9.43 -4.72 -6.86
CA ALA A 461 9.30 -3.85 -5.70
C ALA A 461 7.89 -3.92 -5.09
N ALA A 462 6.83 -3.82 -5.90
CA ALA A 462 5.46 -3.91 -5.42
C ALA A 462 5.15 -5.30 -4.85
N LEU A 463 5.57 -6.38 -5.54
CA LEU A 463 5.39 -7.74 -5.06
C LEU A 463 6.19 -8.01 -3.77
N ALA A 464 7.42 -7.49 -3.66
CA ALA A 464 8.20 -7.60 -2.44
C ALA A 464 7.53 -6.92 -1.24
N ALA A 465 6.97 -5.72 -1.44
CA ALA A 465 6.22 -5.01 -0.41
C ALA A 465 4.97 -5.80 0.04
N LEU A 466 4.21 -6.36 -0.90
CA LEU A 466 3.05 -7.22 -0.62
C LEU A 466 3.46 -8.47 0.18
N LEU A 467 4.46 -9.23 -0.30
CA LEU A 467 4.90 -10.45 0.37
C LEU A 467 5.44 -10.19 1.77
N HIS A 468 6.27 -9.16 1.92
CA HIS A 468 6.83 -8.75 3.20
C HIS A 468 5.76 -8.29 4.18
N GLY A 469 4.80 -7.48 3.70
CA GLY A 469 3.69 -7.00 4.51
C GLY A 469 2.83 -8.14 5.04
N ARG A 470 2.42 -9.06 4.15
CA ARG A 470 1.60 -10.23 4.51
C ARG A 470 2.35 -11.22 5.39
N ALA A 471 3.65 -11.45 5.14
CA ALA A 471 4.48 -12.26 6.02
C ALA A 471 4.57 -11.65 7.44
N GLY A 472 4.64 -10.31 7.54
CA GLY A 472 4.57 -9.59 8.81
C GLY A 472 3.21 -9.74 9.51
N ARG A 473 2.11 -9.67 8.78
CA ARG A 473 0.77 -9.96 9.34
C ARG A 473 0.66 -11.38 9.83
N LEU A 474 1.10 -12.35 9.06
CA LEU A 474 1.11 -13.76 9.46
C LEU A 474 1.96 -13.96 10.71
N ALA A 475 3.19 -13.43 10.74
CA ALA A 475 4.10 -13.53 11.87
C ALA A 475 3.58 -12.86 13.14
N SER A 476 2.74 -11.83 13.02
CA SER A 476 2.18 -11.07 14.16
C SER A 476 0.71 -11.38 14.45
N GLY A 477 0.12 -12.39 13.82
CA GLY A 477 -1.30 -12.71 13.97
C GLY A 477 -2.20 -11.51 13.62
N ASP A 478 -1.99 -10.89 12.45
CA ASP A 478 -2.63 -9.65 12.01
C ASP A 478 -2.37 -8.45 12.93
N GLY A 479 -1.14 -8.32 13.40
CA GLY A 479 -0.70 -7.18 14.23
C GLY A 479 -1.06 -7.28 15.70
N ARG A 480 -1.64 -8.40 16.14
CA ARG A 480 -2.09 -8.61 17.53
C ARG A 480 -0.96 -8.86 18.53
N HIS A 481 0.22 -9.27 18.07
CA HIS A 481 1.38 -9.50 18.94
C HIS A 481 2.69 -9.02 18.28
N PRO A 482 3.73 -8.76 19.09
CA PRO A 482 5.04 -8.35 18.57
C PRO A 482 5.65 -9.42 17.65
N LEU A 483 6.51 -8.99 16.75
CA LEU A 483 7.32 -9.84 15.90
C LEU A 483 8.81 -9.44 15.94
N VAL A 484 9.68 -10.34 15.52
CA VAL A 484 11.08 -10.07 15.18
C VAL A 484 11.35 -10.38 13.71
N ALA A 485 12.37 -9.74 13.12
CA ALA A 485 12.62 -9.78 11.67
C ALA A 485 12.79 -11.20 11.09
N LEU A 486 13.37 -12.16 11.84
CA LEU A 486 13.50 -13.55 11.37
C LEU A 486 12.14 -14.25 11.23
N GLU A 487 11.17 -13.94 12.08
CA GLU A 487 9.82 -14.52 11.97
C GLU A 487 9.13 -14.08 10.68
N VAL A 488 9.38 -12.83 10.25
CA VAL A 488 8.91 -12.36 8.94
C VAL A 488 9.52 -13.19 7.81
N ALA A 489 10.83 -13.41 7.85
CA ALA A 489 11.50 -14.24 6.85
C ALA A 489 10.97 -15.69 6.87
N ASP A 490 10.75 -16.27 8.05
CA ASP A 490 10.25 -17.63 8.19
C ASP A 490 8.79 -17.80 7.75
N SER A 491 7.98 -16.74 7.79
CA SER A 491 6.59 -16.71 7.31
C SER A 491 6.45 -16.57 5.79
N LEU A 492 7.51 -16.18 5.06
CA LEU A 492 7.46 -15.97 3.61
C LEU A 492 7.00 -17.21 2.81
N PRO A 493 7.46 -18.44 3.08
CA PRO A 493 7.04 -19.60 2.29
C PRO A 493 5.55 -19.91 2.42
N GLU A 494 4.97 -19.75 3.60
CA GLU A 494 3.54 -19.93 3.82
C GLU A 494 2.74 -18.80 3.13
N THR A 495 3.21 -17.56 3.24
CA THR A 495 2.62 -16.41 2.53
C THR A 495 2.61 -16.63 1.01
N ILE A 496 3.73 -17.07 0.43
CA ILE A 496 3.82 -17.38 -1.00
C ILE A 496 2.89 -18.55 -1.35
N GLY A 497 2.88 -19.58 -0.53
CA GLY A 497 2.03 -20.76 -0.71
C GLY A 497 0.54 -20.40 -0.72
N SER A 498 0.09 -19.54 0.19
CA SER A 498 -1.31 -19.09 0.27
C SER A 498 -1.75 -18.30 -0.98
N ILE A 499 -0.87 -17.45 -1.52
CA ILE A 499 -1.15 -16.70 -2.76
C ILE A 499 -1.22 -17.66 -3.97
N LEU A 500 -0.39 -18.69 -4.01
CA LEU A 500 -0.32 -19.67 -5.12
C LEU A 500 -1.45 -20.71 -5.07
N ALA A 501 -2.03 -20.96 -3.90
CA ALA A 501 -3.16 -21.89 -3.77
C ALA A 501 -4.39 -21.35 -4.53
N ASP A 502 -5.02 -22.23 -5.33
CA ASP A 502 -6.30 -21.88 -5.96
C ASP A 502 -7.41 -21.84 -4.90
N ALA A 503 -8.39 -20.95 -5.07
CA ALA A 503 -9.58 -20.89 -4.20
C ALA A 503 -10.32 -22.23 -4.13
N GLN A 504 -10.17 -23.10 -5.12
CA GLN A 504 -10.71 -24.46 -5.14
C GLN A 504 -9.95 -25.44 -4.26
N ASP A 505 -8.64 -25.24 -4.04
CA ASP A 505 -7.83 -26.12 -3.19
C ASP A 505 -8.00 -25.81 -1.70
N LEU A 506 -8.27 -24.55 -1.35
CA LEU A 506 -8.58 -24.14 0.03
C LEU A 506 -9.87 -24.78 0.56
N ASN A 507 -10.87 -24.99 -0.32
CA ASN A 507 -12.13 -25.68 0.04
C ASN A 507 -11.99 -27.22 0.13
N ARG A 508 -10.92 -27.83 -0.38
CA ARG A 508 -10.67 -29.29 -0.27
C ARG A 508 -9.96 -29.67 1.04
N GLY A 509 -9.24 -28.76 1.67
CA GLY A 509 -8.55 -28.98 2.95
C GLY A 509 -9.42 -28.82 4.20
N ALA A 510 -10.64 -28.31 4.06
CA ALA A 510 -11.59 -28.07 5.14
C ALA A 510 -12.67 -29.17 5.28
N ARG A 511 -12.46 -30.35 4.66
CA ARG A 511 -13.37 -31.52 4.78
C ARG A 511 -12.72 -32.66 5.53
#